data_6a8b22e1609be68655f6679c9220ee5c
#
_entry.id   6a8b22e1609be68655f6679c9220ee5c
#
_cell.length_a   1.000
_cell.length_b   1.000
_cell.length_c   1.000
_cell.angle_alpha   90.00
_cell.angle_beta   90.00
_cell.angle_gamma   90.00
#
_symmetry.space_group_name_H-M   'P 1'
#
loop_
_entity.id
_entity.type
_entity.pdbx_description
1 polymer ?
#
loop_
_entity_poly.entity_id
_entity_poly.type
_entity_poly.pdbx_seq_one_letter_code
_entity_poly.pdbx_strand_id
1 'polypeptide(L)'
;MDRQIEKKTFLRRYAWYIAAATALTAVLVWIVFSSTASTMTVDMRDLTISNVTHGRFDDYVRLNGQVVPIQVVQISPEEGGIVREKPVEEGTRVRKGDVILRLSNSNLDLQILNAEAELAEKQNLLRNTQVAMQQDRLNNRTEQATLDMDCERKQRACNQNARLYKERLISKETYTQSQEDYRLARRKQSLVAQRLRQDSIYRRVQMAQMEDNLDNMRKNVLLVRERKNKLEIRSAIDGELGLLDVELGQNISAGQNIGQIND
;
A
#
# COMPACT_ATOMS: atom_id res chain seq x y z
N MET A 1 137.96 0.97 -69.70
CA MET A 1 137.40 0.21 -68.55
C MET A 1 136.08 0.71 -68.25
N ASP A 2 135.15 -0.03 -68.72
CA ASP A 2 133.69 0.34 -68.67
C ASP A 2 132.95 -0.41 -67.57
N ARG A 3 132.38 0.28 -66.68
CA ARG A 3 131.68 -0.31 -65.58
C ARG A 3 130.20 -0.13 -65.83
N GLN A 4 129.53 -1.18 -66.19
CA GLN A 4 128.06 -1.19 -66.34
C GLN A 4 127.34 -1.02 -64.96
N ILE A 5 126.41 -0.10 -64.90
CA ILE A 5 125.49 0.13 -63.71
C ILE A 5 124.23 -0.59 -64.01
N GLU A 6 123.96 -1.65 -63.27
CA GLU A 6 122.57 -2.28 -63.27
C GLU A 6 121.46 -1.40 -62.71
N LYS A 7 120.42 -1.14 -63.51
CA LYS A 7 119.21 -0.45 -63.07
C LYS A 7 118.29 -1.39 -62.27
N LYS A 8 118.13 -1.13 -60.96
CA LYS A 8 117.12 -1.82 -60.14
C LYS A 8 115.69 -1.49 -60.61
N THR A 9 115.02 -2.52 -61.03
CA THR A 9 113.55 -2.43 -61.47
C THR A 9 112.64 -1.82 -60.39
N PHE A 10 111.91 -0.85 -60.82
CA PHE A 10 110.91 -0.07 -59.99
C PHE A 10 109.98 -0.95 -59.11
N LEU A 11 109.61 -2.13 -59.55
CA LEU A 11 108.79 -3.10 -58.83
C LEU A 11 109.30 -3.55 -57.44
N ARG A 12 110.65 -3.59 -57.25
CA ARG A 12 111.29 -4.08 -56.01
C ARG A 12 111.27 -3.03 -54.89
N ARG A 13 111.12 -1.78 -55.24
CA ARG A 13 111.09 -0.65 -54.28
C ARG A 13 109.68 -0.41 -53.65
N TYR A 14 108.69 -0.83 -54.37
CA TYR A 14 107.32 -0.69 -53.90
C TYR A 14 106.63 -2.01 -53.51
N ALA A 15 107.40 -3.14 -53.66
CA ALA A 15 106.82 -4.47 -53.30
C ALA A 15 106.29 -4.56 -51.88
N TRP A 16 106.89 -3.84 -50.94
CA TRP A 16 106.43 -3.78 -49.57
C TRP A 16 105.08 -3.07 -49.43
N TYR A 17 104.88 -1.98 -50.15
CA TYR A 17 103.62 -1.24 -50.12
C TYR A 17 102.51 -2.01 -50.82
N ILE A 18 102.84 -2.73 -51.88
CA ILE A 18 101.86 -3.59 -52.55
C ILE A 18 101.49 -4.79 -51.66
N ALA A 19 102.42 -5.37 -50.98
CA ALA A 19 102.12 -6.44 -50.02
C ALA A 19 101.32 -5.95 -48.81
N ALA A 20 101.58 -4.75 -48.30
CA ALA A 20 100.80 -4.14 -47.24
C ALA A 20 99.39 -3.79 -47.69
N ALA A 21 99.25 -3.27 -48.91
CA ALA A 21 97.92 -2.95 -49.46
C ALA A 21 97.07 -4.22 -49.69
N THR A 22 97.67 -5.30 -50.21
CA THR A 22 96.92 -6.56 -50.38
C THR A 22 96.59 -7.24 -49.05
N ALA A 23 97.46 -7.13 -48.04
CA ALA A 23 97.16 -7.61 -46.70
C ALA A 23 96.01 -6.82 -46.05
N LEU A 24 96.02 -5.49 -46.25
CA LEU A 24 94.97 -4.63 -45.71
C LEU A 24 93.61 -4.88 -46.39
N THR A 25 93.62 -5.09 -47.74
CA THR A 25 92.36 -5.45 -48.45
C THR A 25 91.86 -6.85 -48.07
N ALA A 26 92.76 -7.81 -47.87
CA ALA A 26 92.38 -9.15 -47.40
C ALA A 26 91.79 -9.13 -46.00
N VAL A 27 92.31 -8.31 -45.09
CA VAL A 27 91.73 -8.11 -43.74
C VAL A 27 90.36 -7.43 -43.79
N LEU A 28 90.26 -6.42 -44.69
CA LEU A 28 88.97 -5.75 -44.86
C LEU A 28 87.89 -6.71 -45.42
N VAL A 29 88.23 -7.51 -46.42
CA VAL A 29 87.35 -8.54 -46.99
C VAL A 29 87.01 -9.59 -45.94
N TRP A 30 87.98 -9.99 -45.10
CA TRP A 30 87.68 -10.94 -44.01
C TRP A 30 86.77 -10.37 -42.93
N ILE A 31 86.91 -9.09 -42.57
CA ILE A 31 86.02 -8.41 -41.61
C ILE A 31 84.63 -8.30 -42.20
N VAL A 32 84.45 -7.89 -43.46
CA VAL A 32 83.15 -7.81 -44.13
C VAL A 32 82.49 -9.18 -44.23
N PHE A 33 83.27 -10.24 -44.55
CA PHE A 33 82.67 -11.57 -44.68
C PHE A 33 82.42 -12.23 -43.34
N SER A 34 83.13 -11.92 -42.28
CA SER A 34 82.90 -12.44 -40.94
C SER A 34 81.77 -11.72 -40.22
N SER A 35 81.49 -10.45 -40.55
CA SER A 35 80.46 -9.67 -39.94
C SER A 35 79.06 -9.90 -40.56
N THR A 36 78.94 -10.63 -41.69
CA THR A 36 77.66 -10.90 -42.35
C THR A 36 76.99 -12.20 -41.90
N ALA A 37 77.56 -12.97 -41.01
CA ALA A 37 76.95 -14.17 -40.47
C ALA A 37 76.34 -13.87 -39.09
N SER A 38 75.25 -13.07 -39.04
CA SER A 38 74.42 -13.00 -37.87
C SER A 38 73.59 -14.29 -37.77
N THR A 39 74.13 -15.29 -37.13
CA THR A 39 73.37 -16.49 -36.78
C THR A 39 72.56 -16.17 -35.52
N MET A 40 71.26 -15.93 -35.68
CA MET A 40 70.27 -15.85 -34.56
C MET A 40 70.10 -17.28 -34.04
N THR A 41 70.71 -17.62 -32.94
CA THR A 41 70.45 -18.88 -32.24
C THR A 41 69.17 -18.71 -31.46
N VAL A 42 68.13 -19.33 -31.93
CA VAL A 42 66.83 -19.42 -31.21
C VAL A 42 66.84 -20.71 -30.41
N ASP A 43 66.72 -20.61 -29.08
CA ASP A 43 66.64 -21.78 -28.21
C ASP A 43 65.31 -22.53 -28.47
N MET A 44 65.38 -23.82 -28.70
CA MET A 44 64.24 -24.66 -28.99
C MET A 44 63.23 -24.67 -27.85
N ARG A 45 63.60 -24.23 -26.67
CA ARG A 45 62.72 -24.11 -25.50
C ARG A 45 61.76 -22.94 -25.59
N ASP A 46 62.08 -21.93 -26.37
CA ASP A 46 61.30 -20.74 -26.57
C ASP A 46 60.39 -20.81 -27.82
N LEU A 47 60.46 -21.92 -28.55
CA LEU A 47 59.70 -22.16 -29.75
C LEU A 47 58.53 -23.12 -29.45
N THR A 48 57.33 -22.63 -29.53
CA THR A 48 56.11 -23.45 -29.53
C THR A 48 55.77 -23.83 -30.99
N ILE A 49 56.04 -25.08 -31.37
CA ILE A 49 55.67 -25.57 -32.68
C ILE A 49 54.26 -26.16 -32.59
N SER A 50 53.32 -25.60 -33.30
CA SER A 50 51.97 -26.14 -33.42
C SER A 50 51.58 -26.35 -34.88
N ASN A 51 50.83 -27.41 -35.14
CA ASN A 51 50.34 -27.66 -36.48
C ASN A 51 49.13 -26.71 -36.75
N VAL A 52 49.17 -26.09 -37.93
CA VAL A 52 47.99 -25.28 -38.37
C VAL A 52 46.89 -26.23 -38.80
N THR A 53 45.83 -26.23 -38.09
CA THR A 53 44.63 -26.98 -38.45
C THR A 53 43.53 -26.02 -38.91
N HIS A 54 42.87 -26.35 -40.01
CA HIS A 54 41.65 -25.63 -40.42
C HIS A 54 40.48 -26.06 -39.52
N GLY A 55 39.96 -25.12 -38.74
CA GLY A 55 38.84 -25.36 -37.88
C GLY A 55 38.06 -24.08 -37.60
N ARG A 56 36.90 -24.22 -36.97
CA ARG A 56 36.12 -23.09 -36.48
C ARG A 56 36.87 -22.44 -35.32
N PHE A 57 37.13 -21.16 -35.42
CA PHE A 57 37.71 -20.37 -34.32
C PHE A 57 36.57 -19.84 -33.46
N ASP A 58 36.44 -20.36 -32.27
CA ASP A 58 35.46 -19.87 -31.29
C ASP A 58 36.19 -18.94 -30.29
N ASP A 59 35.89 -17.66 -30.40
CA ASP A 59 36.39 -16.64 -29.46
C ASP A 59 35.43 -16.48 -28.31
N TYR A 60 35.82 -16.85 -27.12
CA TYR A 60 35.00 -16.80 -25.93
C TYR A 60 35.40 -15.60 -25.08
N VAL A 61 34.43 -14.68 -24.96
CA VAL A 61 34.51 -13.59 -23.98
C VAL A 61 33.86 -14.04 -22.68
N ARG A 62 34.62 -14.15 -21.63
CA ARG A 62 34.06 -14.42 -20.28
C ARG A 62 33.44 -13.15 -19.73
N LEU A 63 32.11 -13.13 -19.59
CA LEU A 63 31.38 -12.05 -18.96
C LEU A 63 30.94 -12.52 -17.57
N ASN A 64 31.26 -11.72 -16.57
CA ASN A 64 30.74 -11.92 -15.24
C ASN A 64 29.44 -11.13 -15.15
N GLY A 65 28.29 -11.80 -14.88
CA GLY A 65 26.99 -11.20 -14.67
C GLY A 65 26.53 -11.51 -13.25
N GLN A 66 25.76 -10.59 -12.66
CA GLN A 66 25.04 -10.80 -11.42
C GLN A 66 23.57 -10.94 -11.74
N VAL A 67 22.94 -12.02 -11.27
CA VAL A 67 21.49 -12.18 -11.35
C VAL A 67 20.85 -11.34 -10.24
N VAL A 68 19.95 -10.45 -10.63
CA VAL A 68 19.16 -9.64 -9.71
C VAL A 68 17.68 -9.94 -9.95
N PRO A 69 16.83 -9.93 -8.91
CA PRO A 69 15.40 -10.13 -9.09
C PRO A 69 14.80 -9.00 -9.94
N ILE A 70 13.77 -9.32 -10.72
CA ILE A 70 13.04 -8.37 -11.57
C ILE A 70 12.32 -7.34 -10.71
N GLN A 71 11.72 -7.81 -9.61
CA GLN A 71 10.98 -6.98 -8.66
C GLN A 71 11.31 -7.40 -7.23
N VAL A 72 11.52 -6.40 -6.37
CA VAL A 72 11.70 -6.58 -4.93
C VAL A 72 10.60 -5.80 -4.22
N VAL A 73 9.78 -6.49 -3.46
CA VAL A 73 8.73 -5.86 -2.64
C VAL A 73 9.12 -5.97 -1.17
N GLN A 74 9.25 -4.80 -0.51
CA GLN A 74 9.52 -4.75 0.92
C GLN A 74 8.27 -5.08 1.72
N ILE A 75 8.46 -5.83 2.81
CA ILE A 75 7.41 -6.20 3.75
C ILE A 75 7.48 -5.24 4.93
N SER A 76 6.45 -4.38 5.05
CA SER A 76 6.30 -3.45 6.16
C SER A 76 4.89 -3.55 6.71
N PRO A 77 4.70 -3.91 7.99
CA PRO A 77 3.38 -3.99 8.60
C PRO A 77 2.73 -2.60 8.70
N GLU A 78 1.45 -2.52 8.38
CA GLU A 78 0.67 -1.30 8.57
C GLU A 78 0.31 -1.06 10.05
N GLU A 79 0.16 -2.14 10.82
CA GLU A 79 -0.12 -2.11 12.26
C GLU A 79 1.01 -2.78 13.04
N GLY A 80 1.42 -2.16 14.15
CA GLY A 80 2.43 -2.72 15.04
C GLY A 80 1.86 -3.79 15.99
N GLY A 81 2.73 -4.70 16.43
CA GLY A 81 2.35 -5.74 17.37
C GLY A 81 3.49 -6.70 17.69
N ILE A 82 3.20 -7.69 18.52
CA ILE A 82 4.13 -8.74 18.91
C ILE A 82 3.97 -9.92 17.95
N VAL A 83 5.07 -10.43 17.42
CA VAL A 83 5.11 -11.61 16.54
C VAL A 83 4.61 -12.83 17.30
N ARG A 84 3.49 -13.39 16.88
CA ARG A 84 2.89 -14.58 17.49
C ARG A 84 3.21 -15.85 16.73
N GLU A 85 3.17 -15.79 15.39
CA GLU A 85 3.40 -16.94 14.53
C GLU A 85 4.18 -16.49 13.28
N LYS A 86 5.12 -17.35 12.88
CA LYS A 86 5.90 -17.23 11.64
C LYS A 86 5.70 -18.51 10.82
N PRO A 87 4.61 -18.63 10.04
CA PRO A 87 4.30 -19.87 9.32
C PRO A 87 5.24 -20.14 8.14
N VAL A 88 5.95 -19.13 7.65
CA VAL A 88 6.83 -19.22 6.48
C VAL A 88 8.25 -18.84 6.88
N GLU A 89 9.24 -19.62 6.42
CA GLU A 89 10.66 -19.37 6.64
C GLU A 89 11.29 -18.68 5.41
N GLU A 90 12.48 -18.10 5.61
CA GLU A 90 13.27 -17.49 4.53
C GLU A 90 13.57 -18.53 3.43
N GLY A 91 13.62 -18.07 2.18
CA GLY A 91 13.82 -18.91 1.01
C GLY A 91 12.60 -19.72 0.57
N THR A 92 11.46 -19.60 1.26
CA THR A 92 10.24 -20.30 0.88
C THR A 92 9.49 -19.55 -0.23
N ARG A 93 8.97 -20.28 -1.21
CA ARG A 93 8.13 -19.73 -2.26
C ARG A 93 6.73 -19.44 -1.74
N VAL A 94 6.29 -18.20 -1.85
CA VAL A 94 4.98 -17.72 -1.41
C VAL A 94 4.14 -17.26 -2.60
N ARG A 95 2.83 -17.38 -2.47
CA ARG A 95 1.85 -16.85 -3.43
C ARG A 95 1.22 -15.58 -2.87
N LYS A 96 0.74 -14.75 -3.76
CA LYS A 96 -0.03 -13.56 -3.38
C LYS A 96 -1.20 -13.92 -2.48
N GLY A 97 -1.23 -13.31 -1.29
CA GLY A 97 -2.24 -13.55 -0.24
C GLY A 97 -1.83 -14.55 0.83
N ASP A 98 -0.74 -15.31 0.66
CA ASP A 98 -0.24 -16.24 1.69
C ASP A 98 0.19 -15.45 2.94
N VAL A 99 -0.12 -15.98 4.11
CA VAL A 99 0.23 -15.38 5.40
C VAL A 99 1.70 -15.64 5.69
N ILE A 100 2.48 -14.57 5.79
CA ILE A 100 3.91 -14.62 6.12
C ILE A 100 4.12 -14.55 7.63
N LEU A 101 3.37 -13.66 8.30
CA LEU A 101 3.53 -13.35 9.71
C LEU A 101 2.19 -13.04 10.35
N ARG A 102 1.99 -13.46 11.61
CA ARG A 102 0.85 -13.04 12.43
C ARG A 102 1.32 -12.27 13.64
N LEU A 103 0.80 -11.06 13.77
CA LEU A 103 1.03 -10.18 14.91
C LEU A 103 -0.13 -10.26 15.89
N SER A 104 0.13 -9.98 17.16
CA SER A 104 -0.90 -9.74 18.17
C SER A 104 -0.75 -8.32 18.74
N ASN A 105 -1.88 -7.64 18.95
CA ASN A 105 -1.90 -6.30 19.51
C ASN A 105 -3.08 -6.16 20.48
N SER A 106 -2.78 -6.28 21.78
CA SER A 106 -3.79 -6.22 22.84
C SER A 106 -4.48 -4.85 22.92
N ASN A 107 -3.79 -3.76 22.57
CA ASN A 107 -4.40 -2.43 22.52
C ASN A 107 -5.47 -2.35 21.43
N LEU A 108 -5.22 -2.94 20.28
CA LEU A 108 -6.20 -3.00 19.19
C LEU A 108 -7.40 -3.89 19.56
N ASP A 109 -7.17 -5.02 20.23
CA ASP A 109 -8.25 -5.87 20.74
C ASP A 109 -9.14 -5.12 21.75
N LEU A 110 -8.54 -4.31 22.64
CA LEU A 110 -9.30 -3.43 23.56
C LEU A 110 -10.06 -2.34 22.82
N GLN A 111 -9.49 -1.74 21.77
CA GLN A 111 -10.18 -0.75 20.95
C GLN A 111 -11.41 -1.35 20.25
N ILE A 112 -11.29 -2.57 19.73
CA ILE A 112 -12.43 -3.29 19.13
C ILE A 112 -13.51 -3.52 20.17
N LEU A 113 -13.17 -4.06 21.34
CA LEU A 113 -14.11 -4.33 22.41
C LEU A 113 -14.84 -3.05 22.86
N ASN A 114 -14.12 -1.95 23.02
CA ASN A 114 -14.72 -0.66 23.39
C ASN A 114 -15.65 -0.12 22.30
N ALA A 115 -15.24 -0.18 21.02
CA ALA A 115 -16.07 0.25 19.91
C ALA A 115 -17.36 -0.60 19.79
N GLU A 116 -17.25 -1.92 20.00
CA GLU A 116 -18.40 -2.83 20.01
C GLU A 116 -19.35 -2.57 21.19
N ALA A 117 -18.80 -2.30 22.39
CA ALA A 117 -19.58 -1.96 23.57
C ALA A 117 -20.33 -0.63 23.37
N GLU A 118 -19.68 0.38 22.82
CA GLU A 118 -20.30 1.67 22.49
C GLU A 118 -21.40 1.52 21.43
N LEU A 119 -21.17 0.73 20.39
CA LEU A 119 -22.18 0.40 19.40
C LEU A 119 -23.40 -0.26 20.05
N ALA A 120 -23.19 -1.25 20.93
CA ALA A 120 -24.26 -1.95 21.64
C ALA A 120 -25.07 -0.99 22.55
N GLU A 121 -24.38 -0.08 23.25
CA GLU A 121 -25.02 0.97 24.05
C GLU A 121 -25.94 1.86 23.21
N LYS A 122 -25.45 2.36 22.09
CA LYS A 122 -26.23 3.21 21.18
C LYS A 122 -27.40 2.46 20.54
N GLN A 123 -27.24 1.17 20.22
CA GLN A 123 -28.33 0.32 19.76
C GLN A 123 -29.45 0.16 20.82
N ASN A 124 -29.06 -0.05 22.08
CA ASN A 124 -30.00 -0.15 23.18
C ASN A 124 -30.74 1.19 23.43
N LEU A 125 -30.00 2.31 23.37
CA LEU A 125 -30.57 3.64 23.48
C LEU A 125 -31.59 3.89 22.37
N LEU A 126 -31.29 3.56 21.12
CA LEU A 126 -32.21 3.69 19.99
C LEU A 126 -33.45 2.85 20.22
N ARG A 127 -33.31 1.58 20.64
CA ARG A 127 -34.44 0.68 20.92
C ARG A 127 -35.35 1.24 22.03
N ASN A 128 -34.76 1.69 23.15
CA ASN A 128 -35.51 2.29 24.27
C ASN A 128 -36.24 3.55 23.82
N THR A 129 -35.60 4.40 23.02
CA THR A 129 -36.25 5.60 22.46
C THR A 129 -37.40 5.24 21.52
N GLN A 130 -37.23 4.20 20.67
CA GLN A 130 -38.33 3.72 19.82
C GLN A 130 -39.53 3.24 20.62
N VAL A 131 -39.29 2.48 21.69
CA VAL A 131 -40.39 2.00 22.58
C VAL A 131 -41.08 3.18 23.26
N ALA A 132 -40.31 4.13 23.80
CA ALA A 132 -40.90 5.34 24.43
C ALA A 132 -41.73 6.15 23.42
N MET A 133 -41.22 6.36 22.20
CA MET A 133 -41.96 7.06 21.14
C MET A 133 -43.24 6.34 20.73
N GLN A 134 -43.22 5.01 20.71
CA GLN A 134 -44.43 4.22 20.42
C GLN A 134 -45.48 4.39 21.52
N GLN A 135 -45.06 4.36 22.79
CA GLN A 135 -45.97 4.60 23.92
C GLN A 135 -46.58 6.01 23.86
N ASP A 136 -45.76 7.03 23.63
CA ASP A 136 -46.24 8.40 23.48
C ASP A 136 -47.20 8.55 22.29
N ARG A 137 -46.96 7.86 21.18
CA ARG A 137 -47.86 7.85 20.03
C ARG A 137 -49.24 7.30 20.38
N LEU A 138 -49.29 6.25 21.21
CA LEU A 138 -50.57 5.69 21.70
C LEU A 138 -51.28 6.67 22.61
N ASN A 139 -50.56 7.27 23.57
CA ASN A 139 -51.13 8.28 24.48
C ASN A 139 -51.69 9.49 23.71
N ASN A 140 -50.94 10.00 22.73
CA ASN A 140 -51.35 11.11 21.88
C ASN A 140 -52.59 10.78 21.04
N ARG A 141 -52.75 9.55 20.55
CA ARG A 141 -53.94 9.10 19.84
C ARG A 141 -55.16 9.06 20.76
N THR A 142 -55.00 8.61 22.01
CA THR A 142 -56.05 8.58 22.98
C THR A 142 -56.51 10.01 23.36
N GLU A 143 -55.57 10.93 23.58
CA GLU A 143 -55.85 12.36 23.81
C GLU A 143 -56.62 12.98 22.62
N GLN A 144 -56.13 12.74 21.40
CA GLN A 144 -56.79 13.24 20.19
C GLN A 144 -58.22 12.71 20.07
N ALA A 145 -58.43 11.40 20.24
CA ALA A 145 -59.77 10.78 20.18
C ALA A 145 -60.73 11.35 21.23
N THR A 146 -60.24 11.61 22.45
CA THR A 146 -61.02 12.22 23.51
C THR A 146 -61.46 13.64 23.15
N LEU A 147 -60.55 14.45 22.59
CA LEU A 147 -60.86 15.82 22.19
C LEU A 147 -61.77 15.87 20.95
N ASP A 148 -61.62 14.93 20.02
CA ASP A 148 -62.49 14.80 18.86
C ASP A 148 -63.93 14.48 19.29
N MET A 149 -64.09 13.51 20.20
CA MET A 149 -65.42 13.18 20.78
C MET A 149 -66.03 14.34 21.56
N ASP A 150 -65.22 15.11 22.35
CA ASP A 150 -65.71 16.27 23.07
C ASP A 150 -66.17 17.38 22.11
N CYS A 151 -65.40 17.68 21.10
CA CYS A 151 -65.72 18.64 20.06
C CYS A 151 -67.04 18.27 19.36
N GLU A 152 -67.20 17.01 18.95
CA GLU A 152 -68.44 16.52 18.32
C GLU A 152 -69.65 16.63 19.27
N ARG A 153 -69.51 16.30 20.57
CA ARG A 153 -70.50 16.41 21.54
C ARG A 153 -70.99 17.88 21.70
N LYS A 154 -70.03 18.81 21.85
CA LYS A 154 -70.34 20.26 21.95
C LYS A 154 -70.94 20.81 20.65
N GLN A 155 -70.47 20.32 19.47
CA GLN A 155 -71.08 20.69 18.20
C GLN A 155 -72.55 20.26 18.10
N ARG A 156 -72.88 19.02 18.50
CA ARG A 156 -74.29 18.54 18.53
C ARG A 156 -75.15 19.37 19.47
N ALA A 157 -74.66 19.67 20.68
CA ALA A 157 -75.38 20.50 21.63
C ALA A 157 -75.63 21.94 21.12
N CYS A 158 -74.61 22.57 20.52
CA CYS A 158 -74.73 23.88 19.89
C CYS A 158 -75.77 23.89 18.75
N ASN A 159 -75.75 22.87 17.88
CA ASN A 159 -76.67 22.72 16.76
C ASN A 159 -78.15 22.52 17.28
N GLN A 160 -78.34 21.74 18.35
CA GLN A 160 -79.64 21.53 18.97
C GLN A 160 -80.13 22.85 19.59
N ASN A 161 -79.29 23.53 20.36
CA ASN A 161 -79.65 24.81 21.00
C ASN A 161 -79.94 25.90 19.95
N ALA A 162 -79.24 25.90 18.79
CA ALA A 162 -79.53 26.80 17.68
C ALA A 162 -80.96 26.61 17.13
N ARG A 163 -81.45 25.37 17.04
CA ARG A 163 -82.84 25.08 16.62
C ARG A 163 -83.86 25.55 17.67
N LEU A 164 -83.65 25.18 18.96
CA LEU A 164 -84.53 25.57 20.07
C LEU A 164 -84.58 27.09 20.25
N TYR A 165 -83.48 27.80 20.04
CA TYR A 165 -83.47 29.27 20.07
C TYR A 165 -84.32 29.90 18.95
N LYS A 166 -84.23 29.36 17.73
CA LYS A 166 -85.05 29.79 16.60
C LYS A 166 -86.55 29.63 16.90
N GLU A 167 -86.91 28.57 17.61
CA GLU A 167 -88.23 28.26 18.04
C GLU A 167 -88.66 29.02 19.33
N ARG A 168 -87.75 29.90 19.87
CA ARG A 168 -87.92 30.69 21.10
C ARG A 168 -88.11 29.83 22.35
N LEU A 169 -87.62 28.61 22.37
CA LEU A 169 -87.76 27.66 23.50
C LEU A 169 -86.66 27.79 24.56
N ILE A 170 -85.55 28.50 24.24
CA ILE A 170 -84.48 28.76 25.18
C ILE A 170 -84.02 30.21 25.15
N SER A 171 -83.28 30.66 26.20
CA SER A 171 -82.77 32.01 26.30
C SER A 171 -81.57 32.23 25.32
N LYS A 172 -81.31 33.51 24.94
CA LYS A 172 -80.13 33.90 24.15
C LYS A 172 -78.87 33.54 24.88
N GLU A 173 -78.79 33.64 26.18
CA GLU A 173 -77.66 33.31 27.03
C GLU A 173 -77.30 31.83 26.92
N THR A 174 -78.24 30.92 27.07
CA THR A 174 -78.03 29.48 26.90
C THR A 174 -77.50 29.11 25.52
N TYR A 175 -78.02 29.76 24.48
CA TYR A 175 -77.50 29.55 23.14
C TYR A 175 -76.08 30.08 22.98
N THR A 176 -75.76 31.31 23.44
CA THR A 176 -74.43 31.90 23.35
C THR A 176 -73.37 31.05 24.11
N GLN A 177 -73.73 30.60 25.32
CA GLN A 177 -72.88 29.69 26.10
C GLN A 177 -72.53 28.40 25.31
N SER A 178 -73.53 27.79 24.64
CA SER A 178 -73.29 26.59 23.85
C SER A 178 -72.37 26.86 22.61
N GLN A 179 -72.48 28.06 22.05
CA GLN A 179 -71.57 28.50 20.98
C GLN A 179 -70.11 28.69 21.46
N GLU A 180 -69.99 29.31 22.63
CA GLU A 180 -68.66 29.51 23.24
C GLU A 180 -67.96 28.20 23.61
N ASP A 181 -68.76 27.27 24.23
CA ASP A 181 -68.30 25.92 24.55
C ASP A 181 -67.83 25.19 23.34
N TYR A 182 -68.57 25.19 22.23
CA TYR A 182 -68.16 24.56 20.97
C TYR A 182 -66.92 25.23 20.38
N ARG A 183 -66.86 26.57 20.40
CA ARG A 183 -65.70 27.32 19.90
C ARG A 183 -64.45 26.99 20.71
N LEU A 184 -64.55 26.87 22.03
CA LEU A 184 -63.43 26.47 22.90
C LEU A 184 -62.99 25.05 22.62
N ALA A 185 -63.92 24.08 22.53
CA ALA A 185 -63.63 22.69 22.22
C ALA A 185 -62.84 22.54 20.85
N ARG A 186 -63.34 23.24 19.81
CA ARG A 186 -62.77 23.29 18.51
C ARG A 186 -61.38 23.91 18.53
N ARG A 187 -61.15 24.97 19.31
CA ARG A 187 -59.83 25.60 19.46
C ARG A 187 -58.83 24.68 20.16
N LYS A 188 -59.26 23.97 21.23
CA LYS A 188 -58.42 22.95 21.90
C LYS A 188 -58.03 21.84 20.95
N GLN A 189 -58.96 21.27 20.19
CA GLN A 189 -58.73 20.24 19.19
C GLN A 189 -57.70 20.71 18.15
N SER A 190 -57.83 21.94 17.60
CA SER A 190 -56.88 22.47 16.59
C SER A 190 -55.48 22.69 17.14
N LEU A 191 -55.35 23.18 18.39
CA LEU A 191 -54.07 23.40 19.05
C LEU A 191 -53.35 22.07 19.33
N VAL A 192 -54.05 21.05 19.81
CA VAL A 192 -53.47 19.72 20.00
C VAL A 192 -53.07 19.09 18.67
N ALA A 193 -53.90 19.20 17.63
CA ALA A 193 -53.54 18.71 16.30
C ALA A 193 -52.28 19.41 15.73
N GLN A 194 -52.08 20.71 16.01
CA GLN A 194 -50.82 21.41 15.62
C GLN A 194 -49.64 20.92 16.45
N ARG A 195 -49.77 20.78 17.77
CA ARG A 195 -48.72 20.21 18.64
C ARG A 195 -48.30 18.85 18.15
N LEU A 196 -49.23 17.94 17.89
CA LEU A 196 -48.93 16.57 17.44
C LEU A 196 -48.19 16.53 16.08
N ARG A 197 -48.55 17.46 15.19
CA ARG A 197 -47.80 17.60 13.92
C ARG A 197 -46.35 18.03 14.13
N GLN A 198 -46.13 19.04 14.98
CA GLN A 198 -44.76 19.48 15.31
C GLN A 198 -43.97 18.38 16.01
N ASP A 199 -44.57 17.72 17.00
CA ASP A 199 -43.95 16.58 17.69
C ASP A 199 -43.54 15.45 16.72
N SER A 200 -44.43 15.15 15.75
CA SER A 200 -44.14 14.10 14.78
C SER A 200 -42.93 14.44 13.88
N ILE A 201 -42.79 15.72 13.50
CA ILE A 201 -41.63 16.20 12.73
C ILE A 201 -40.35 16.13 13.59
N TYR A 202 -40.40 16.66 14.81
CA TYR A 202 -39.26 16.63 15.73
C TYR A 202 -38.77 15.21 16.00
N ARG A 203 -39.70 14.28 16.32
CA ARG A 203 -39.36 12.87 16.55
C ARG A 203 -38.75 12.20 15.32
N ARG A 204 -39.24 12.53 14.12
CA ARG A 204 -38.63 12.01 12.87
C ARG A 204 -37.18 12.48 12.71
N VAL A 205 -36.92 13.77 12.95
CA VAL A 205 -35.55 14.33 12.89
C VAL A 205 -34.66 13.68 13.95
N GLN A 206 -35.15 13.54 15.18
CA GLN A 206 -34.42 12.90 16.28
C GLN A 206 -34.09 11.44 15.95
N MET A 207 -35.04 10.68 15.38
CA MET A 207 -34.79 9.29 14.97
C MET A 207 -33.76 9.21 13.87
N ALA A 208 -33.86 10.04 12.82
CA ALA A 208 -32.88 10.08 11.74
C ALA A 208 -31.45 10.39 12.27
N GLN A 209 -31.35 11.35 13.19
CA GLN A 209 -30.07 11.67 13.83
C GLN A 209 -29.48 10.49 14.61
N MET A 210 -30.31 9.73 15.33
CA MET A 210 -29.89 8.55 16.08
C MET A 210 -29.46 7.42 15.14
N GLU A 211 -30.18 7.22 14.05
CA GLU A 211 -29.84 6.23 13.01
C GLU A 211 -28.53 6.57 12.29
N ASP A 212 -28.31 7.84 11.93
CA ASP A 212 -27.06 8.31 11.35
C ASP A 212 -25.88 8.12 12.31
N ASN A 213 -26.04 8.44 13.59
CA ASN A 213 -25.03 8.22 14.60
C ASN A 213 -24.69 6.72 14.74
N LEU A 214 -25.71 5.86 14.71
CA LEU A 214 -25.52 4.41 14.77
C LEU A 214 -24.79 3.89 13.54
N ASP A 215 -25.09 4.41 12.35
CA ASP A 215 -24.40 4.04 11.12
C ASP A 215 -22.91 4.43 11.16
N ASN A 216 -22.61 5.62 11.68
CA ASN A 216 -21.24 6.06 11.89
C ASN A 216 -20.48 5.16 12.88
N MET A 217 -21.14 4.74 13.98
CA MET A 217 -20.56 3.79 14.93
C MET A 217 -20.30 2.42 14.30
N ARG A 218 -21.21 1.92 13.46
CA ARG A 218 -21.00 0.67 12.71
C ARG A 218 -19.78 0.77 11.80
N LYS A 219 -19.64 1.88 11.08
CA LYS A 219 -18.45 2.14 10.23
C LYS A 219 -17.18 2.18 11.06
N ASN A 220 -17.20 2.80 12.23
CA ASN A 220 -16.06 2.81 13.14
C ASN A 220 -15.64 1.39 13.56
N VAL A 221 -16.59 0.55 13.99
CA VAL A 221 -16.33 -0.86 14.35
C VAL A 221 -15.72 -1.62 13.16
N LEU A 222 -16.26 -1.41 11.94
CA LEU A 222 -15.72 -2.05 10.74
C LEU A 222 -14.26 -1.63 10.47
N LEU A 223 -13.94 -0.33 10.59
CA LEU A 223 -12.59 0.18 10.41
C LEU A 223 -11.61 -0.41 11.43
N VAL A 224 -11.99 -0.49 12.71
CA VAL A 224 -11.12 -1.05 13.74
C VAL A 224 -10.92 -2.56 13.53
N ARG A 225 -11.95 -3.28 13.09
CA ARG A 225 -11.83 -4.71 12.70
C ARG A 225 -10.94 -4.91 11.47
N GLU A 226 -11.03 -4.01 10.49
CA GLU A 226 -10.15 -4.06 9.31
C GLU A 226 -8.68 -3.88 9.70
N ARG A 227 -8.38 -2.96 10.63
CA ARG A 227 -7.05 -2.82 11.20
C ARG A 227 -6.56 -4.11 11.86
N LYS A 228 -7.45 -4.86 12.54
CA LYS A 228 -7.10 -6.19 13.07
C LYS A 228 -6.68 -7.17 12.00
N ASN A 229 -7.35 -7.18 10.84
CA ASN A 229 -6.97 -8.04 9.73
C ASN A 229 -5.57 -7.71 9.18
N LYS A 230 -5.12 -6.45 9.32
CA LYS A 230 -3.78 -6.02 8.92
C LYS A 230 -2.66 -6.51 9.85
N LEU A 231 -3.00 -7.13 10.99
CA LEU A 231 -2.04 -7.87 11.83
C LEU A 231 -1.61 -9.20 11.19
N GLU A 232 -2.36 -9.72 10.21
CA GLU A 232 -1.90 -10.79 9.33
C GLU A 232 -1.15 -10.19 8.15
N ILE A 233 0.17 -10.27 8.17
CA ILE A 233 1.02 -9.80 7.08
C ILE A 233 1.01 -10.84 5.98
N ARG A 234 0.52 -10.45 4.81
CA ARG A 234 0.35 -11.31 3.65
C ARG A 234 1.25 -10.90 2.50
N SER A 235 1.65 -11.86 1.69
CA SER A 235 2.40 -11.59 0.46
C SER A 235 1.58 -10.74 -0.51
N ALA A 236 2.20 -9.66 -1.02
CA ALA A 236 1.60 -8.79 -2.03
C ALA A 236 1.74 -9.34 -3.46
N ILE A 237 2.77 -10.18 -3.69
CA ILE A 237 3.11 -10.77 -4.99
C ILE A 237 3.40 -12.26 -4.85
N ASP A 238 3.44 -12.96 -5.98
CA ASP A 238 4.03 -14.30 -6.06
C ASP A 238 5.55 -14.14 -6.10
N GLY A 239 6.31 -15.00 -5.38
CA GLY A 239 7.76 -14.89 -5.36
C GLY A 239 8.40 -15.75 -4.29
N GLU A 240 9.67 -15.51 -4.02
CA GLU A 240 10.43 -16.15 -2.96
C GLU A 240 10.65 -15.17 -1.81
N LEU A 241 10.35 -15.61 -0.58
CA LEU A 241 10.62 -14.83 0.61
C LEU A 241 12.14 -14.72 0.80
N GLY A 242 12.69 -13.53 0.62
CA GLY A 242 14.10 -13.25 0.84
C GLY A 242 14.42 -13.17 2.32
N LEU A 243 15.04 -12.06 2.74
CA LEU A 243 15.30 -11.80 4.15
C LEU A 243 13.99 -11.60 4.92
N LEU A 244 13.88 -12.20 6.10
CA LEU A 244 12.81 -11.96 7.07
C LEU A 244 13.41 -11.82 8.49
N ASP A 245 13.82 -10.59 8.82
CA ASP A 245 14.53 -10.25 10.06
C ASP A 245 13.55 -10.04 11.22
N VAL A 246 12.89 -11.13 11.63
CA VAL A 246 11.95 -11.12 12.76
C VAL A 246 11.97 -12.42 13.54
N GLU A 247 11.85 -12.32 14.87
CA GLU A 247 11.80 -13.43 15.79
C GLU A 247 10.43 -13.52 16.50
N LEU A 248 10.07 -14.73 16.93
CA LEU A 248 8.87 -14.95 17.73
C LEU A 248 8.95 -14.20 19.05
N GLY A 249 7.91 -13.47 19.41
CA GLY A 249 7.87 -12.64 20.62
C GLY A 249 8.46 -11.23 20.45
N GLN A 250 9.07 -10.92 19.31
CA GLN A 250 9.59 -9.58 19.01
C GLN A 250 8.44 -8.59 18.79
N ASN A 251 8.62 -7.36 19.30
CA ASN A 251 7.70 -6.26 19.04
C ASN A 251 8.10 -5.52 17.76
N ILE A 252 7.16 -5.41 16.80
CA ILE A 252 7.36 -4.73 15.53
C ILE A 252 6.50 -3.46 15.50
N SER A 253 7.11 -2.36 15.07
CA SER A 253 6.41 -1.09 14.87
C SER A 253 5.75 -1.01 13.50
N ALA A 254 4.65 -0.26 13.41
CA ALA A 254 4.03 0.05 12.12
C ALA A 254 5.04 0.76 11.20
N GLY A 255 5.10 0.35 9.91
CA GLY A 255 6.01 0.89 8.91
C GLY A 255 7.47 0.39 9.00
N GLN A 256 7.81 -0.43 9.98
CA GLN A 256 9.13 -1.03 10.07
C GLN A 256 9.34 -2.03 8.94
N ASN A 257 10.46 -1.90 8.20
CA ASN A 257 10.81 -2.92 7.21
C ASN A 257 11.27 -4.19 7.92
N ILE A 258 10.59 -5.31 7.67
CA ILE A 258 10.84 -6.61 8.31
C ILE A 258 11.36 -7.65 7.35
N GLY A 259 11.36 -7.38 6.05
CA GLY A 259 11.83 -8.33 5.05
C GLY A 259 11.48 -7.91 3.63
N GLN A 260 11.71 -8.83 2.68
CA GLN A 260 11.45 -8.61 1.27
C GLN A 260 11.03 -9.88 0.55
N ILE A 261 10.26 -9.71 -0.52
CA ILE A 261 9.88 -10.77 -1.46
C ILE A 261 10.52 -10.45 -2.81
N ASN A 262 11.16 -11.43 -3.39
CA ASN A 262 11.82 -11.35 -4.69
C ASN A 262 10.99 -12.16 -5.71
N ASP A 263 10.70 -11.54 -6.87
CA ASP A 263 10.08 -12.23 -8.00
C ASP A 263 11.16 -12.85 -8.90
#